data_7f4d1a4812c4a2ab8aafd5f13eed2b4e
#
_entry.id   7f4d1a4812c4a2ab8aafd5f13eed2b4e
#
_cell.length_a   1.000
_cell.length_b   1.000
_cell.length_c   1.000
_cell.angle_alpha   90.00
_cell.angle_beta   90.00
_cell.angle_gamma   90.00
#
_symmetry.space_group_name_H-M   'P 1'
#
loop_
_entity.id
_entity.type
_entity.pdbx_description
1 polymer ?
#
loop_
_entity_poly.entity_id
_entity_poly.type
_entity_poly.pdbx_seq_one_letter_code
_entity_poly.pdbx_strand_id
1 'polypeptide(L)'
;MALKTFKPYTKSTRGTVVIDKSSLWKGSPHKPLTKGQNFTGGRNNNGRITSRHIGGGSKHKYRIVDFYRKKKNVPATVERIEYDPNRTAYIALISYKDNEKAYIICPQGLKQGDVIESGKNIEIKLGNSLELRDIPPGTSIHNVELLPGNGAKLARSAGSSVTLSGYDGDYAILKLSSGETRKVSSSCIATIGTVSNPDQKNIKIGKAGRNRWRGKRPQTRGVAMNPVDHPHGGGEGKTSGGRSPVSPWGQSAKGLKTRRPQRSDKLIITRRKKRKR
;
A
#
# COMPACT_ATOMS: atom_id res chain seq x y z
N MET A 1 0.36 -7.40 -16.27
CA MET A 1 -1.08 -7.30 -16.64
C MET A 1 -1.24 -6.14 -17.58
N ALA A 2 -2.18 -6.21 -18.53
CA ALA A 2 -2.37 -5.17 -19.50
C ALA A 2 -3.22 -4.02 -18.95
N LEU A 3 -2.92 -2.79 -19.36
CA LEU A 3 -3.77 -1.64 -19.14
C LEU A 3 -4.88 -1.63 -20.20
N LYS A 4 -6.12 -1.44 -19.76
CA LYS A 4 -7.29 -1.32 -20.62
C LYS A 4 -7.62 0.14 -20.82
N THR A 5 -7.58 0.60 -22.08
CA THR A 5 -8.05 1.91 -22.52
C THR A 5 -9.44 1.76 -23.14
N PHE A 6 -10.16 2.87 -23.27
CA PHE A 6 -11.49 2.88 -23.84
C PHE A 6 -11.52 3.79 -25.08
N LYS A 7 -12.41 3.49 -26.04
CA LYS A 7 -12.67 4.37 -27.17
C LYS A 7 -13.15 5.74 -26.66
N PRO A 8 -12.70 6.88 -27.26
CA PRO A 8 -12.88 8.21 -26.71
C PRO A 8 -14.27 8.82 -27.07
N TYR A 9 -15.35 8.08 -26.86
CA TYR A 9 -16.71 8.55 -27.20
C TYR A 9 -17.21 9.65 -26.26
N THR A 10 -16.78 9.66 -25.00
CA THR A 10 -17.18 10.65 -24.01
C THR A 10 -15.99 11.27 -23.32
N LYS A 11 -16.18 12.43 -22.66
CA LYS A 11 -15.11 13.09 -21.87
C LYS A 11 -14.50 12.16 -20.83
N SER A 12 -15.33 11.30 -20.21
CA SER A 12 -14.84 10.35 -19.19
C SER A 12 -14.09 9.17 -19.79
N THR A 13 -14.52 8.59 -20.92
CA THR A 13 -13.87 7.45 -21.55
C THR A 13 -12.56 7.83 -22.21
N ARG A 14 -12.45 9.04 -22.76
CA ARG A 14 -11.21 9.56 -23.38
C ARG A 14 -10.02 9.52 -22.44
N GLY A 15 -10.18 9.87 -21.17
CA GLY A 15 -9.11 9.91 -20.20
C GLY A 15 -9.04 8.71 -19.26
N THR A 16 -9.83 7.66 -19.49
CA THR A 16 -9.89 6.51 -18.58
C THR A 16 -8.89 5.44 -18.98
N VAL A 17 -8.04 5.05 -18.03
CA VAL A 17 -7.15 3.89 -18.12
C VAL A 17 -7.35 3.06 -16.87
N VAL A 18 -7.68 1.80 -17.01
CA VAL A 18 -7.87 0.87 -15.89
C VAL A 18 -7.03 -0.39 -16.09
N ILE A 19 -6.82 -1.14 -15.02
CA ILE A 19 -6.15 -2.43 -15.09
C ILE A 19 -7.14 -3.48 -15.57
N ASP A 20 -6.70 -4.33 -16.47
CA ASP A 20 -7.43 -5.53 -16.84
C ASP A 20 -7.38 -6.54 -15.68
N LYS A 21 -8.56 -7.00 -15.28
CA LYS A 21 -8.75 -7.95 -14.18
C LYS A 21 -9.27 -9.31 -14.68
N SER A 22 -9.18 -9.55 -15.96
CA SER A 22 -9.73 -10.77 -16.60
C SER A 22 -9.12 -12.06 -16.03
N SER A 23 -7.84 -12.03 -15.67
CA SER A 23 -7.09 -13.16 -15.10
C SER A 23 -7.35 -13.40 -13.60
N LEU A 24 -8.06 -12.50 -12.93
CA LEU A 24 -8.37 -12.65 -11.51
C LEU A 24 -9.67 -13.41 -11.30
N TRP A 25 -9.77 -14.05 -10.14
CA TRP A 25 -11.01 -14.68 -9.69
C TRP A 25 -12.19 -13.70 -9.70
N LYS A 26 -13.29 -14.09 -10.34
CA LYS A 26 -14.50 -13.25 -10.51
C LYS A 26 -15.59 -13.56 -9.49
N GLY A 27 -15.46 -14.65 -8.75
CA GLY A 27 -16.44 -15.08 -7.76
C GLY A 27 -16.35 -14.33 -6.43
N SER A 28 -17.15 -14.75 -5.47
CA SER A 28 -17.19 -14.18 -4.12
C SER A 28 -15.91 -14.51 -3.33
N PRO A 29 -15.48 -13.63 -2.42
CA PRO A 29 -14.37 -13.90 -1.53
C PRO A 29 -14.73 -15.02 -0.54
N HIS A 30 -13.72 -15.65 0.05
CA HIS A 30 -13.90 -16.69 1.07
C HIS A 30 -14.56 -16.10 2.31
N LYS A 31 -15.82 -16.49 2.56
CA LYS A 31 -16.71 -15.86 3.57
C LYS A 31 -16.14 -15.85 4.98
N PRO A 32 -15.52 -16.93 5.52
CA PRO A 32 -14.93 -16.92 6.86
C PRO A 32 -13.82 -15.90 7.07
N LEU A 33 -13.07 -15.56 6.02
CA LEU A 33 -11.99 -14.57 6.05
C LEU A 33 -12.44 -13.15 5.67
N THR A 34 -13.73 -12.85 5.74
CA THR A 34 -14.27 -11.52 5.42
C THR A 34 -15.05 -10.93 6.59
N LYS A 35 -14.87 -9.62 6.80
CA LYS A 35 -15.65 -8.85 7.78
C LYS A 35 -16.37 -7.70 7.10
N GLY A 36 -17.55 -7.35 7.62
CA GLY A 36 -18.20 -6.09 7.28
C GLY A 36 -17.32 -4.92 7.68
N GLN A 37 -17.36 -3.84 6.89
CA GLN A 37 -16.63 -2.62 7.20
C GLN A 37 -17.59 -1.43 7.18
N ASN A 38 -17.71 -0.77 8.32
CA ASN A 38 -18.41 0.49 8.47
C ASN A 38 -17.44 1.66 8.23
N PHE A 39 -17.91 2.68 7.53
CA PHE A 39 -17.14 3.88 7.25
C PHE A 39 -17.52 4.98 8.24
N THR A 40 -16.54 5.52 8.93
CA THR A 40 -16.73 6.62 9.90
C THR A 40 -16.95 7.98 9.23
N GLY A 41 -16.76 8.07 7.91
CA GLY A 41 -16.84 9.35 7.19
C GLY A 41 -15.78 10.37 7.63
N GLY A 42 -14.63 9.90 8.11
CA GLY A 42 -13.53 10.76 8.61
C GLY A 42 -13.76 11.31 10.01
N ARG A 43 -14.74 10.77 10.77
CA ARG A 43 -15.03 11.18 12.16
C ARG A 43 -14.24 10.32 13.15
N ASN A 44 -13.86 10.92 14.27
CA ASN A 44 -13.29 10.23 15.42
C ASN A 44 -14.38 9.65 16.33
N ASN A 45 -13.99 9.10 17.47
CA ASN A 45 -14.91 8.58 18.51
C ASN A 45 -15.85 9.63 19.08
N ASN A 46 -15.48 10.93 19.07
CA ASN A 46 -16.30 12.05 19.52
C ASN A 46 -17.18 12.63 18.40
N GLY A 47 -17.29 11.98 17.25
CA GLY A 47 -18.07 12.43 16.09
C GLY A 47 -17.50 13.62 15.32
N ARG A 48 -16.34 14.17 15.73
CA ARG A 48 -15.69 15.31 15.07
C ARG A 48 -14.92 14.85 13.84
N ILE A 49 -14.95 15.67 12.79
CA ILE A 49 -14.20 15.42 11.55
C ILE A 49 -12.71 15.66 11.80
N THR A 50 -11.93 14.59 11.86
CA THR A 50 -10.46 14.63 12.00
C THR A 50 -9.75 14.40 10.65
N SER A 51 -10.41 13.74 9.71
CA SER A 51 -9.93 13.55 8.34
C SER A 51 -10.97 14.08 7.36
N ARG A 52 -10.68 15.26 6.77
CA ARG A 52 -11.61 15.93 5.85
C ARG A 52 -11.69 15.22 4.50
N HIS A 53 -12.77 15.48 3.77
CA HIS A 53 -12.99 14.98 2.40
C HIS A 53 -13.04 13.46 2.28
N ILE A 54 -13.47 12.76 3.33
CA ILE A 54 -13.69 11.32 3.35
C ILE A 54 -15.18 11.08 3.64
N GLY A 55 -15.79 10.15 2.90
CA GLY A 55 -17.18 9.73 3.12
C GLY A 55 -17.85 9.24 1.85
N GLY A 56 -18.95 8.51 2.04
CA GLY A 56 -19.60 7.78 0.96
C GLY A 56 -18.71 6.68 0.41
N GLY A 57 -18.93 6.33 -0.84
CA GLY A 57 -18.20 5.26 -1.51
C GLY A 57 -19.00 3.97 -1.64
N SER A 58 -18.48 3.05 -2.43
CA SER A 58 -19.10 1.74 -2.62
C SER A 58 -18.93 0.87 -1.37
N LYS A 59 -20.00 0.21 -0.96
CA LYS A 59 -19.95 -0.76 0.15
C LYS A 59 -19.04 -1.93 -0.24
N HIS A 60 -18.10 -2.30 0.62
CA HIS A 60 -17.22 -3.45 0.42
C HIS A 60 -16.90 -4.15 1.73
N LYS A 61 -16.48 -5.41 1.63
CA LYS A 61 -16.05 -6.23 2.77
C LYS A 61 -14.54 -6.13 2.94
N TYR A 62 -14.07 -6.14 4.16
CA TYR A 62 -12.66 -6.27 4.48
C TYR A 62 -12.22 -7.73 4.40
N ARG A 63 -11.08 -8.01 3.77
CA ARG A 63 -10.43 -9.32 3.76
C ARG A 63 -9.37 -9.37 4.85
N ILE A 64 -9.45 -10.40 5.70
CA ILE A 64 -8.45 -10.64 6.74
C ILE A 64 -7.24 -11.26 6.05
N VAL A 65 -6.15 -10.49 5.96
CA VAL A 65 -4.90 -10.93 5.33
C VAL A 65 -3.90 -11.27 6.42
N ASP A 66 -3.26 -12.42 6.28
CA ASP A 66 -2.21 -12.86 7.18
C ASP A 66 -0.90 -12.12 6.87
N PHE A 67 -0.54 -11.20 7.76
CA PHE A 67 0.72 -10.46 7.72
C PHE A 67 1.79 -11.07 8.61
N TYR A 68 1.46 -12.10 9.38
CA TYR A 68 2.35 -12.72 10.36
C TYR A 68 3.00 -13.99 9.85
N ARG A 69 2.33 -14.68 8.92
CA ARG A 69 2.78 -15.97 8.40
C ARG A 69 3.09 -16.93 9.55
N LYS A 70 2.12 -17.13 10.44
CA LYS A 70 2.29 -17.86 11.72
C LYS A 70 2.59 -19.35 11.53
N LYS A 71 2.03 -19.99 10.49
CA LYS A 71 2.29 -21.39 10.20
C LYS A 71 3.65 -21.53 9.55
N LYS A 72 4.60 -22.07 10.34
CA LYS A 72 5.99 -22.29 9.90
C LYS A 72 6.16 -23.73 9.43
N ASN A 73 6.97 -23.93 8.37
CA ASN A 73 7.33 -25.23 7.80
C ASN A 73 6.11 -26.08 7.36
N VAL A 74 5.01 -25.42 7.01
CA VAL A 74 3.82 -26.07 6.47
C VAL A 74 3.60 -25.55 5.05
N PRO A 75 3.67 -26.40 4.03
CA PRO A 75 3.41 -25.98 2.66
C PRO A 75 1.93 -25.62 2.48
N ALA A 76 1.70 -24.59 1.69
CA ALA A 76 0.38 -24.12 1.31
C ALA A 76 0.29 -23.97 -0.21
N THR A 77 -0.81 -24.42 -0.79
CA THR A 77 -1.05 -24.30 -2.24
C THR A 77 -1.89 -23.04 -2.52
N VAL A 78 -1.56 -22.33 -3.57
CA VAL A 78 -2.32 -21.16 -4.03
C VAL A 78 -3.57 -21.65 -4.76
N GLU A 79 -4.76 -21.46 -4.15
CA GLU A 79 -6.03 -21.83 -4.77
C GLU A 79 -6.44 -20.84 -5.87
N ARG A 80 -6.32 -19.55 -5.61
CA ARG A 80 -6.73 -18.49 -6.56
C ARG A 80 -6.17 -17.12 -6.17
N ILE A 81 -6.15 -16.22 -7.15
CA ILE A 81 -5.75 -14.82 -6.96
C ILE A 81 -6.98 -13.94 -7.08
N GLU A 82 -7.20 -13.07 -6.09
CA GLU A 82 -8.39 -12.23 -5.97
C GLU A 82 -8.06 -10.74 -6.00
N TYR A 83 -9.02 -9.95 -6.46
CA TYR A 83 -9.04 -8.50 -6.30
C TYR A 83 -9.53 -8.13 -4.91
N ASP A 84 -8.80 -7.26 -4.20
CA ASP A 84 -9.24 -6.68 -2.93
C ASP A 84 -9.54 -5.18 -3.09
N PRO A 85 -10.77 -4.70 -2.83
CA PRO A 85 -11.10 -3.27 -2.89
C PRO A 85 -10.44 -2.42 -1.81
N ASN A 86 -9.90 -3.04 -0.74
CA ASN A 86 -9.30 -2.34 0.40
C ASN A 86 -7.81 -2.02 0.21
N ARG A 87 -7.18 -2.61 -0.82
CA ARG A 87 -5.76 -2.42 -1.11
C ARG A 87 -5.48 -2.35 -2.60
N THR A 88 -4.32 -1.86 -2.96
CA THR A 88 -3.89 -1.73 -4.35
C THR A 88 -3.29 -3.01 -4.90
N ALA A 89 -2.70 -3.84 -4.03
CA ALA A 89 -2.15 -5.15 -4.36
C ALA A 89 -3.27 -6.20 -4.49
N TYR A 90 -3.03 -7.25 -5.28
CA TYR A 90 -3.87 -8.44 -5.26
C TYR A 90 -3.57 -9.29 -4.03
N ILE A 91 -4.53 -10.15 -3.69
CA ILE A 91 -4.39 -11.13 -2.63
C ILE A 91 -4.50 -12.54 -3.22
N ALA A 92 -3.79 -13.49 -2.64
CA ALA A 92 -3.89 -14.90 -2.97
C ALA A 92 -4.58 -15.63 -1.81
N LEU A 93 -5.57 -16.45 -2.13
CA LEU A 93 -6.13 -17.42 -1.21
C LEU A 93 -5.25 -18.66 -1.26
N ILE A 94 -4.70 -19.04 -0.12
CA ILE A 94 -3.88 -20.23 0.05
C ILE A 94 -4.59 -21.25 0.93
N SER A 95 -4.36 -22.53 0.65
CA SER A 95 -4.83 -23.66 1.44
C SER A 95 -3.62 -24.42 1.97
N TYR A 96 -3.53 -24.56 3.27
CA TYR A 96 -2.52 -25.38 3.93
C TYR A 96 -2.89 -26.87 3.85
N LYS A 97 -1.94 -27.76 4.10
CA LYS A 97 -2.19 -29.24 4.12
C LYS A 97 -3.27 -29.67 5.11
N ASP A 98 -3.48 -28.90 6.18
CA ASP A 98 -4.53 -29.10 7.19
C ASP A 98 -5.89 -28.51 6.79
N ASN A 99 -6.08 -28.14 5.53
CA ASN A 99 -7.28 -27.49 4.98
C ASN A 99 -7.61 -26.10 5.56
N GLU A 100 -6.77 -25.54 6.42
CA GLU A 100 -6.94 -24.16 6.83
C GLU A 100 -6.61 -23.21 5.69
N LYS A 101 -7.45 -22.19 5.49
CA LYS A 101 -7.26 -21.19 4.43
C LYS A 101 -6.83 -19.85 5.00
N ALA A 102 -5.96 -19.15 4.26
CA ALA A 102 -5.53 -17.81 4.61
C ALA A 102 -5.42 -16.92 3.36
N TYR A 103 -5.62 -15.62 3.53
CA TYR A 103 -5.27 -14.65 2.49
C TYR A 103 -3.87 -14.11 2.75
N ILE A 104 -3.08 -14.00 1.70
CA ILE A 104 -1.77 -13.35 1.71
C ILE A 104 -1.72 -12.26 0.64
N ILE A 105 -0.76 -11.32 0.76
CA ILE A 105 -0.46 -10.42 -0.35
C ILE A 105 0.18 -11.24 -1.46
N CYS A 106 -0.38 -11.13 -2.66
CA CYS A 106 0.11 -11.85 -3.83
C CYS A 106 1.38 -11.17 -4.36
N PRO A 107 2.53 -11.87 -4.46
CA PRO A 107 3.67 -11.37 -5.20
C PRO A 107 3.42 -11.39 -6.71
N GLN A 108 4.21 -10.62 -7.44
CA GLN A 108 4.15 -10.58 -8.90
C GLN A 108 4.72 -11.88 -9.46
N GLY A 109 3.98 -12.51 -10.35
CA GLY A 109 4.40 -13.76 -11.00
C GLY A 109 3.87 -15.04 -10.33
N LEU A 110 3.29 -14.96 -9.13
CA LEU A 110 2.65 -16.09 -8.48
C LEU A 110 1.44 -16.56 -9.30
N LYS A 111 1.29 -17.88 -9.43
CA LYS A 111 0.20 -18.52 -10.18
C LYS A 111 -0.65 -19.39 -9.29
N GLN A 112 -1.83 -19.74 -9.79
CA GLN A 112 -2.67 -20.76 -9.17
C GLN A 112 -1.96 -22.13 -9.25
N GLY A 113 -1.97 -22.89 -8.16
CA GLY A 113 -1.30 -24.17 -8.04
C GLY A 113 0.13 -24.10 -7.49
N ASP A 114 0.75 -22.90 -7.44
CA ASP A 114 2.08 -22.76 -6.85
C ASP A 114 2.04 -23.13 -5.35
N VAL A 115 3.12 -23.75 -4.88
CA VAL A 115 3.31 -24.09 -3.47
C VAL A 115 4.21 -23.05 -2.82
N ILE A 116 3.80 -22.55 -1.68
CA ILE A 116 4.54 -21.56 -0.89
C ILE A 116 4.67 -22.01 0.55
N GLU A 117 5.78 -21.62 1.17
CA GLU A 117 6.10 -21.98 2.55
C GLU A 117 6.57 -20.76 3.35
N SER A 118 6.54 -20.91 4.67
CA SER A 118 7.07 -19.92 5.61
C SER A 118 7.86 -20.60 6.70
N GLY A 119 9.05 -20.13 7.02
CA GLY A 119 9.85 -20.72 8.12
C GLY A 119 11.34 -20.49 7.95
N LYS A 120 12.14 -21.39 8.57
CA LYS A 120 13.59 -21.40 8.48
C LYS A 120 14.04 -22.48 7.49
N ASN A 121 15.20 -22.27 6.87
CA ASN A 121 15.82 -23.23 5.94
C ASN A 121 14.91 -23.67 4.78
N ILE A 122 14.07 -22.76 4.30
CA ILE A 122 13.18 -22.97 3.16
C ILE A 122 13.86 -22.44 1.90
N GLU A 123 13.56 -23.08 0.77
CA GLU A 123 14.06 -22.68 -0.53
C GLU A 123 13.65 -21.23 -0.87
N ILE A 124 14.60 -20.50 -1.49
CA ILE A 124 14.41 -19.11 -1.89
C ILE A 124 13.55 -19.05 -3.16
N LYS A 125 12.25 -19.31 -3.00
CA LYS A 125 11.24 -19.24 -4.06
C LYS A 125 10.32 -18.05 -3.91
N LEU A 126 9.73 -17.62 -5.01
CA LEU A 126 8.74 -16.55 -5.04
C LEU A 126 7.56 -16.86 -4.11
N GLY A 127 7.23 -15.93 -3.21
CA GLY A 127 6.13 -16.09 -2.26
C GLY A 127 6.49 -16.78 -0.94
N ASN A 128 7.66 -17.40 -0.84
CA ASN A 128 8.16 -17.95 0.40
C ASN A 128 8.54 -16.84 1.39
N SER A 129 8.34 -17.10 2.66
CA SER A 129 8.57 -16.13 3.72
C SER A 129 9.61 -16.68 4.71
N LEU A 130 10.74 -15.96 4.83
CA LEU A 130 11.90 -16.34 5.63
C LEU A 130 12.33 -15.22 6.57
N GLU A 131 13.15 -15.56 7.55
CA GLU A 131 13.88 -14.55 8.32
C GLU A 131 14.89 -13.83 7.40
N LEU A 132 15.11 -12.53 7.63
CA LEU A 132 16.02 -11.76 6.77
C LEU A 132 17.42 -12.36 6.71
N ARG A 133 17.92 -12.96 7.81
CA ARG A 133 19.24 -13.59 7.86
C ARG A 133 19.41 -14.78 6.90
N ASP A 134 18.30 -15.43 6.52
CA ASP A 134 18.32 -16.61 5.63
C ASP A 134 18.17 -16.22 4.15
N ILE A 135 18.06 -14.92 3.84
CA ILE A 135 17.82 -14.41 2.49
C ILE A 135 19.14 -13.80 1.96
N PRO A 136 19.65 -14.20 0.79
CA PRO A 136 20.89 -13.65 0.24
C PRO A 136 20.79 -12.16 -0.08
N PRO A 137 21.87 -11.39 0.09
CA PRO A 137 21.94 -10.00 -0.35
C PRO A 137 21.62 -9.84 -1.84
N GLY A 138 21.07 -8.68 -2.23
CA GLY A 138 20.63 -8.42 -3.60
C GLY A 138 19.19 -8.86 -3.90
N THR A 139 18.60 -9.71 -3.06
CA THR A 139 17.23 -10.22 -3.26
C THR A 139 16.19 -9.12 -3.09
N SER A 140 15.21 -9.09 -4.01
CA SER A 140 14.01 -8.26 -3.87
C SER A 140 13.00 -8.95 -2.97
N ILE A 141 12.57 -8.26 -1.92
CA ILE A 141 11.66 -8.74 -0.90
C ILE A 141 10.49 -7.79 -0.69
N HIS A 142 9.39 -8.27 -0.15
CA HIS A 142 8.23 -7.48 0.23
C HIS A 142 7.64 -7.99 1.55
N ASN A 143 6.59 -7.35 2.03
CA ASN A 143 5.95 -7.75 3.30
C ASN A 143 6.95 -7.87 4.47
N VAL A 144 7.83 -6.89 4.62
CA VAL A 144 8.91 -6.93 5.60
C VAL A 144 8.43 -6.43 6.96
N GLU A 145 8.80 -7.15 8.02
CA GLU A 145 8.61 -6.71 9.40
C GLU A 145 9.59 -5.59 9.77
N LEU A 146 9.21 -4.78 10.75
CA LEU A 146 10.08 -3.76 11.36
C LEU A 146 10.66 -4.21 12.70
N LEU A 147 9.90 -5.04 13.40
CA LEU A 147 10.26 -5.66 14.67
C LEU A 147 9.81 -7.12 14.59
N PRO A 148 10.59 -8.07 15.10
CA PRO A 148 10.24 -9.49 15.05
C PRO A 148 8.85 -9.74 15.67
N GLY A 149 8.01 -10.52 15.01
CA GLY A 149 6.68 -10.90 15.47
C GLY A 149 5.58 -9.84 15.38
N ASN A 150 5.88 -8.62 14.91
CA ASN A 150 4.87 -7.55 14.78
C ASN A 150 4.12 -7.56 13.43
N GLY A 151 4.39 -8.56 12.60
CA GLY A 151 3.83 -8.70 11.26
C GLY A 151 4.37 -7.67 10.26
N ALA A 152 4.14 -7.95 9.01
CA ALA A 152 4.66 -7.14 7.91
C ALA A 152 4.15 -5.68 7.95
N LYS A 153 5.06 -4.73 7.77
CA LYS A 153 4.80 -3.28 7.76
C LYS A 153 5.30 -2.59 6.50
N LEU A 154 6.46 -3.01 5.95
CA LEU A 154 7.07 -2.39 4.77
C LEU A 154 6.68 -3.13 3.49
N ALA A 155 6.70 -2.42 2.36
CA ALA A 155 6.47 -2.96 1.00
C ALA A 155 5.21 -3.83 0.89
N ARG A 156 4.03 -3.27 1.18
CA ARG A 156 2.72 -3.94 1.07
C ARG A 156 1.85 -3.43 -0.06
N SER A 157 2.18 -2.27 -0.61
CA SER A 157 1.41 -1.65 -1.70
C SER A 157 1.77 -2.26 -3.05
N ALA A 158 0.87 -2.14 -4.02
CA ALA A 158 1.08 -2.62 -5.38
C ALA A 158 2.41 -2.19 -5.99
N GLY A 159 3.14 -3.12 -6.57
CA GLY A 159 4.43 -2.89 -7.24
C GLY A 159 5.56 -2.45 -6.30
N SER A 160 5.38 -2.47 -4.99
CA SER A 160 6.44 -2.12 -4.06
C SER A 160 7.35 -3.30 -3.77
N SER A 161 8.63 -3.00 -3.55
CA SER A 161 9.66 -3.95 -3.12
C SER A 161 10.69 -3.23 -2.25
N VAL A 162 11.46 -4.00 -1.55
CA VAL A 162 12.64 -3.60 -0.78
C VAL A 162 13.79 -4.47 -1.25
N THR A 163 14.97 -3.91 -1.43
CA THR A 163 16.17 -4.70 -1.74
C THR A 163 16.96 -4.91 -0.45
N LEU A 164 17.29 -6.15 -0.15
CA LEU A 164 18.23 -6.50 0.91
C LEU A 164 19.64 -6.20 0.40
N SER A 165 20.31 -5.20 0.98
CA SER A 165 21.62 -4.76 0.50
C SER A 165 22.78 -5.53 1.16
N GLY A 166 22.59 -6.02 2.39
CA GLY A 166 23.62 -6.73 3.14
C GLY A 166 23.25 -6.82 4.62
N TYR A 167 24.22 -7.19 5.43
CA TYR A 167 24.09 -7.32 6.88
C TYR A 167 25.14 -6.49 7.60
N ASP A 168 24.84 -6.10 8.82
CA ASP A 168 25.71 -5.39 9.73
C ASP A 168 25.44 -5.93 11.15
N GLY A 169 26.22 -6.92 11.58
CA GLY A 169 25.96 -7.70 12.78
C GLY A 169 24.55 -8.33 12.77
N ASP A 170 23.78 -8.08 13.81
CA ASP A 170 22.41 -8.58 13.97
C ASP A 170 21.36 -7.83 13.13
N TYR A 171 21.79 -6.93 12.26
CA TYR A 171 20.90 -6.12 11.45
C TYR A 171 21.05 -6.40 9.95
N ALA A 172 19.92 -6.50 9.27
CA ALA A 172 19.84 -6.47 7.82
C ALA A 172 19.72 -5.02 7.33
N ILE A 173 20.48 -4.68 6.30
CA ILE A 173 20.45 -3.36 5.65
C ILE A 173 19.49 -3.41 4.49
N LEU A 174 18.41 -2.62 4.58
CA LEU A 174 17.32 -2.58 3.62
C LEU A 174 17.30 -1.26 2.84
N LYS A 175 17.29 -1.36 1.51
CA LYS A 175 17.06 -0.22 0.62
C LYS A 175 15.62 -0.18 0.20
N LEU A 176 14.88 0.83 0.68
CA LEU A 176 13.47 1.03 0.39
C LEU A 176 13.25 1.66 -0.98
N SER A 177 12.05 1.48 -1.55
CA SER A 177 11.64 2.12 -2.82
C SER A 177 11.68 3.65 -2.78
N SER A 178 11.66 4.27 -1.59
CA SER A 178 11.82 5.70 -1.40
C SER A 178 13.26 6.20 -1.55
N GLY A 179 14.25 5.28 -1.63
CA GLY A 179 15.68 5.56 -1.59
C GLY A 179 16.27 5.68 -0.18
N GLU A 180 15.45 5.50 0.87
CA GLU A 180 15.93 5.41 2.24
C GLU A 180 16.62 4.07 2.46
N THR A 181 17.80 4.09 3.10
CA THR A 181 18.51 2.89 3.55
C THR A 181 18.43 2.83 5.07
N ARG A 182 17.97 1.69 5.60
CA ARG A 182 17.78 1.51 7.03
C ARG A 182 18.18 0.12 7.51
N LYS A 183 18.49 0.03 8.79
CA LYS A 183 18.75 -1.22 9.52
C LYS A 183 17.42 -1.78 10.05
N VAL A 184 17.25 -3.09 9.97
CA VAL A 184 16.16 -3.86 10.58
C VAL A 184 16.74 -5.12 11.16
N SER A 185 16.23 -5.61 12.30
CA SER A 185 16.76 -6.85 12.91
C SER A 185 16.73 -8.01 11.90
N SER A 186 17.79 -8.78 11.84
CA SER A 186 17.93 -9.94 10.93
C SER A 186 16.92 -11.06 11.23
N SER A 187 16.35 -11.08 12.44
CA SER A 187 15.27 -12.00 12.84
C SER A 187 13.88 -11.60 12.32
N CYS A 188 13.73 -10.43 11.68
CA CYS A 188 12.47 -10.02 11.06
C CYS A 188 12.16 -10.88 9.86
N ILE A 189 10.87 -11.16 9.65
CA ILE A 189 10.39 -11.95 8.51
C ILE A 189 10.14 -11.06 7.29
N ALA A 190 10.45 -11.59 6.11
CA ALA A 190 10.15 -10.99 4.82
C ALA A 190 9.69 -12.04 3.82
N THR A 191 8.96 -11.63 2.79
CA THR A 191 8.51 -12.50 1.69
C THR A 191 9.29 -12.19 0.43
N ILE A 192 9.71 -13.22 -0.29
CA ILE A 192 10.53 -13.11 -1.51
C ILE A 192 9.69 -12.61 -2.68
N GLY A 193 10.25 -11.69 -3.46
CA GLY A 193 9.67 -11.12 -4.66
C GLY A 193 9.11 -9.70 -4.47
N THR A 194 8.48 -9.17 -5.50
CA THR A 194 7.84 -7.86 -5.53
C THR A 194 6.32 -8.01 -5.39
N VAL A 195 5.64 -7.00 -4.86
CA VAL A 195 4.18 -7.02 -4.75
C VAL A 195 3.53 -6.95 -6.13
N SER A 196 2.45 -7.68 -6.33
CA SER A 196 1.66 -7.70 -7.57
C SER A 196 1.12 -6.32 -7.97
N ASN A 197 0.62 -6.22 -9.22
CA ASN A 197 -0.09 -5.07 -9.74
C ASN A 197 0.76 -3.78 -9.86
N PRO A 198 1.97 -3.81 -10.47
CA PRO A 198 2.84 -2.63 -10.61
C PRO A 198 2.20 -1.50 -11.44
N ASP A 199 1.26 -1.82 -12.34
CA ASP A 199 0.56 -0.88 -13.21
C ASP A 199 -0.48 -0.03 -12.48
N GLN A 200 -0.72 -0.27 -11.18
CA GLN A 200 -1.64 0.54 -10.38
C GLN A 200 -1.31 2.04 -10.42
N LYS A 201 -0.04 2.41 -10.56
CA LYS A 201 0.41 3.80 -10.69
C LYS A 201 -0.02 4.46 -12.02
N ASN A 202 -0.27 3.66 -13.05
CA ASN A 202 -0.60 4.12 -14.41
C ASN A 202 -2.11 4.31 -14.63
N ILE A 203 -2.94 4.03 -13.63
CA ILE A 203 -4.40 4.18 -13.70
C ILE A 203 -4.77 5.66 -13.84
N LYS A 204 -5.64 5.96 -14.80
CA LYS A 204 -6.31 7.26 -14.94
C LYS A 204 -7.80 7.10 -14.69
N ILE A 205 -8.30 7.82 -13.70
CA ILE A 205 -9.69 7.67 -13.21
C ILE A 205 -10.72 8.16 -14.24
N GLY A 206 -10.41 9.21 -15.00
CA GLY A 206 -11.21 9.75 -16.10
C GLY A 206 -12.41 10.60 -15.68
N LYS A 207 -13.03 10.37 -14.51
CA LYS A 207 -14.16 11.17 -14.01
C LYS A 207 -14.19 11.31 -12.49
N ALA A 208 -14.75 12.42 -11.99
CA ALA A 208 -14.85 12.71 -10.56
C ALA A 208 -15.71 11.68 -9.79
N GLY A 209 -16.76 11.13 -10.43
CA GLY A 209 -17.63 10.11 -9.82
C GLY A 209 -16.88 8.85 -9.38
N ARG A 210 -15.81 8.46 -10.06
CA ARG A 210 -14.97 7.33 -9.60
C ARG A 210 -14.23 7.61 -8.30
N ASN A 211 -13.84 8.87 -8.05
CA ASN A 211 -13.30 9.27 -6.75
C ASN A 211 -14.37 9.18 -5.66
N ARG A 212 -15.63 9.54 -5.99
CA ARG A 212 -16.77 9.39 -5.09
C ARG A 212 -16.98 7.91 -4.70
N TRP A 213 -16.91 6.99 -5.65
CA TRP A 213 -16.99 5.54 -5.37
C TRP A 213 -15.89 5.03 -4.45
N ARG A 214 -14.73 5.70 -4.45
CA ARG A 214 -13.60 5.39 -3.56
C ARG A 214 -13.70 6.08 -2.18
N GLY A 215 -14.82 6.75 -1.89
CA GLY A 215 -15.02 7.46 -0.63
C GLY A 215 -14.34 8.82 -0.54
N LYS A 216 -13.77 9.33 -1.65
CA LYS A 216 -13.17 10.67 -1.69
C LYS A 216 -14.23 11.70 -2.04
N ARG A 217 -14.46 12.64 -1.14
CA ARG A 217 -15.37 13.78 -1.37
C ARG A 217 -14.67 14.91 -2.15
N PRO A 218 -15.43 15.80 -2.81
CA PRO A 218 -14.89 17.00 -3.45
C PRO A 218 -14.12 17.85 -2.45
N GLN A 219 -13.09 18.55 -2.95
CA GLN A 219 -12.26 19.46 -2.16
C GLN A 219 -12.21 20.82 -2.85
N THR A 220 -12.49 21.87 -2.11
CA THR A 220 -12.33 23.25 -2.53
C THR A 220 -10.88 23.70 -2.32
N ARG A 221 -10.33 24.43 -3.27
CA ARG A 221 -8.98 25.02 -3.14
C ARG A 221 -9.03 26.18 -2.15
N GLY A 222 -7.98 26.38 -1.34
CA GLY A 222 -7.92 27.47 -0.37
C GLY A 222 -8.04 28.88 -1.01
N VAL A 223 -7.52 29.03 -2.23
CA VAL A 223 -7.64 30.30 -3.00
C VAL A 223 -9.10 30.64 -3.36
N ALA A 224 -10.01 29.66 -3.42
CA ALA A 224 -11.42 29.85 -3.72
C ALA A 224 -12.30 29.97 -2.46
N MET A 225 -11.68 30.12 -1.31
CA MET A 225 -12.34 30.30 -0.02
C MET A 225 -12.31 31.76 0.42
N ASN A 226 -13.09 32.10 1.45
CA ASN A 226 -13.02 33.40 2.08
C ASN A 226 -11.77 33.51 2.98
N PRO A 227 -11.31 34.76 3.29
CA PRO A 227 -10.14 34.95 4.16
C PRO A 227 -10.25 34.28 5.53
N VAL A 228 -11.46 34.20 6.09
CA VAL A 228 -11.73 33.55 7.39
C VAL A 228 -11.52 32.03 7.34
N ASP A 229 -11.73 31.40 6.18
CA ASP A 229 -11.66 29.95 6.04
C ASP A 229 -10.27 29.43 5.65
N HIS A 230 -9.46 30.27 5.01
CA HIS A 230 -8.13 29.86 4.55
C HIS A 230 -7.19 31.06 4.39
N PRO A 231 -5.90 30.95 4.78
CA PRO A 231 -4.89 32.00 4.60
C PRO A 231 -4.63 32.44 3.14
N HIS A 232 -5.11 31.68 2.16
CA HIS A 232 -5.07 32.02 0.73
C HIS A 232 -6.41 32.54 0.21
N GLY A 233 -7.40 32.72 1.08
CA GLY A 233 -8.72 33.19 0.70
C GLY A 233 -8.77 34.69 0.45
N GLY A 234 -9.83 35.12 -0.20
CA GLY A 234 -10.10 36.53 -0.52
C GLY A 234 -9.59 36.99 -1.90
N GLY A 235 -9.77 38.29 -2.15
CA GLY A 235 -9.45 38.92 -3.40
C GLY A 235 -10.60 38.91 -4.42
N GLU A 236 -10.46 39.68 -5.48
CA GLU A 236 -11.42 39.78 -6.58
C GLU A 236 -11.07 38.84 -7.73
N GLY A 237 -12.06 38.03 -8.16
CA GLY A 237 -11.91 37.13 -9.30
C GLY A 237 -10.85 36.03 -9.11
N LYS A 238 -9.95 35.88 -10.07
CA LYS A 238 -8.91 34.81 -10.05
C LYS A 238 -7.62 35.34 -9.40
N THR A 239 -7.65 35.65 -8.13
CA THR A 239 -6.47 36.04 -7.36
C THR A 239 -5.46 34.92 -7.17
N SER A 240 -4.18 35.29 -7.05
CA SER A 240 -3.11 34.38 -6.63
C SER A 240 -3.13 34.20 -5.12
N GLY A 241 -2.40 33.21 -4.59
CA GLY A 241 -2.35 32.96 -3.13
C GLY A 241 -1.69 34.04 -2.29
N GLY A 242 -1.02 35.02 -2.89
CA GLY A 242 -0.39 36.18 -2.26
C GLY A 242 0.78 35.87 -1.32
N ARG A 243 1.08 34.61 -1.04
CA ARG A 243 2.08 34.11 -0.08
C ARG A 243 2.55 32.71 -0.41
N SER A 244 3.61 32.25 0.25
CA SER A 244 4.06 30.85 0.16
C SER A 244 2.93 29.89 0.49
N PRO A 245 2.82 28.71 -0.20
CA PRO A 245 1.75 27.77 0.03
C PRO A 245 1.68 27.30 1.48
N VAL A 246 0.53 27.47 2.13
CA VAL A 246 0.27 27.05 3.50
C VAL A 246 -0.99 26.19 3.59
N SER A 247 -1.10 25.44 4.68
CA SER A 247 -2.30 24.70 5.05
C SER A 247 -3.40 25.63 5.58
N PRO A 248 -4.65 25.15 5.77
CA PRO A 248 -5.71 25.95 6.42
C PRO A 248 -5.34 26.47 7.82
N TRP A 249 -4.40 25.84 8.49
CA TRP A 249 -3.89 26.23 9.81
C TRP A 249 -2.61 27.09 9.75
N GLY A 250 -2.25 27.60 8.57
CA GLY A 250 -1.09 28.46 8.39
C GLY A 250 0.27 27.77 8.30
N GLN A 251 0.33 26.46 8.46
CA GLN A 251 1.59 25.70 8.35
C GLN A 251 2.09 25.68 6.90
N SER A 252 3.39 25.85 6.69
CA SER A 252 4.01 25.76 5.37
C SER A 252 3.73 24.40 4.72
N ALA A 253 3.12 24.40 3.52
CA ALA A 253 2.82 23.20 2.77
C ALA A 253 4.04 22.64 2.00
N LYS A 254 5.11 23.44 1.84
CA LYS A 254 6.34 23.05 1.16
C LYS A 254 7.56 23.27 2.05
N GLY A 255 8.45 22.29 2.05
CA GLY A 255 9.75 22.39 2.72
C GLY A 255 9.76 22.09 4.22
N LEU A 256 8.63 22.17 4.91
CA LEU A 256 8.55 21.88 6.34
C LEU A 256 8.89 20.43 6.65
N LYS A 257 9.81 20.20 7.57
CA LYS A 257 10.11 18.88 8.12
C LYS A 257 9.09 18.55 9.20
N THR A 258 8.13 17.68 8.90
CA THR A 258 7.07 17.28 9.84
C THR A 258 7.47 16.13 10.74
N ARG A 259 8.48 15.32 10.35
CA ARG A 259 8.98 14.22 11.18
C ARG A 259 9.79 14.81 12.36
N ARG A 260 9.30 14.57 13.57
CA ARG A 260 10.05 14.86 14.78
C ARG A 260 11.14 13.79 15.02
N PRO A 261 12.21 14.07 15.76
CA PRO A 261 13.20 13.07 16.15
C PRO A 261 12.52 11.90 16.86
N GLN A 262 12.88 10.68 16.48
CA GLN A 262 12.33 9.45 17.04
C GLN A 262 13.44 8.46 17.37
N ARG A 263 13.18 7.55 18.30
CA ARG A 263 14.13 6.48 18.70
C ARG A 263 14.60 5.65 17.49
N SER A 264 13.73 5.47 16.49
CA SER A 264 14.03 4.73 15.26
C SER A 264 14.96 5.48 14.29
N ASP A 265 15.31 6.75 14.53
CA ASP A 265 16.18 7.52 13.63
C ASP A 265 17.61 6.98 13.60
N LYS A 266 18.07 6.38 14.70
CA LYS A 266 19.37 5.66 14.78
C LYS A 266 19.46 4.45 13.83
N LEU A 267 18.33 3.90 13.41
CA LEU A 267 18.29 2.78 12.46
C LEU A 267 18.27 3.24 10.99
N ILE A 268 18.24 4.55 10.72
CA ILE A 268 18.29 5.09 9.36
C ILE A 268 19.73 5.44 9.02
N ILE A 269 20.31 4.72 8.06
CA ILE A 269 21.67 4.96 7.55
C ILE A 269 21.66 6.16 6.61
N THR A 270 20.80 6.10 5.59
CA THR A 270 20.69 7.16 4.60
C THR A 270 19.23 7.54 4.40
N ARG A 271 18.90 8.82 4.56
CA ARG A 271 17.56 9.34 4.31
C ARG A 271 17.32 9.47 2.80
N ARG A 272 16.05 9.44 2.38
CA ARG A 272 15.68 9.68 0.98
C ARG A 272 16.27 10.98 0.47
N LYS A 273 16.85 10.96 -0.72
CA LYS A 273 17.34 12.17 -1.39
C LYS A 273 16.18 13.12 -1.68
N LYS A 274 16.33 14.40 -1.37
CA LYS A 274 15.38 15.42 -1.84
C LYS A 274 15.49 15.48 -3.37
N ARG A 275 14.35 15.40 -4.06
CA ARG A 275 14.32 15.67 -5.50
C ARG A 275 14.80 17.10 -5.72
N LYS A 276 15.93 17.28 -6.39
CA LYS A 276 16.28 18.60 -6.94
C LYS A 276 15.19 18.94 -7.96
N ARG A 277 14.60 20.11 -7.83
CA ARG A 277 13.68 20.68 -8.82
C ARG A 277 14.49 21.28 -9.94
#